data_481840c0c18be56a60e5f9e990b3572a
#
_entry.id   481840c0c18be56a60e5f9e990b3572a
#
_cell.length_a   1.000
_cell.length_b   1.000
_cell.length_c   1.000
_cell.angle_alpha   90.00
_cell.angle_beta   90.00
_cell.angle_gamma   90.00
#
_symmetry.space_group_name_H-M   'P 1'
#
loop_
_entity.id
_entity.type
_entity.pdbx_description
1 polymer ?
#
loop_
_entity_poly.entity_id
_entity_poly.type
_entity_poly.pdbx_seq_one_letter_code
_entity_poly.pdbx_strand_id
1 'polypeptide(L)'
;MTKKPSKVLVLGSGALKIGQAGEFDYSGSQALKALREEGIHSVLVNPNIATIQTSEGIADKVYFQPVTTYFVTEIIKKERPDGILLAFGGQTALNCGTELYRSGVLGEYGVEVLGTSVEAIMDTEDRDLFVKKLDEIDLLTPRSRAVENMADALQAARELSFPVMIRSAYALGGLGSGICPDEQTFREVAESAFTFAPQILVEESLKGWKEIEFEVIRDANDHCFTVASMENFDPLGIHTGESIVVAPTCSLAEEQVKMLQDISVRCVRHLGIVGECNIQFAFNAETNDYRIIEVNARLSRSSALASKATGYPLAFVAAKIALGYTLDQIGEMGTPHSAYTAPQLDYMICKIPRWDLTKFAGVSRLIGSSMKSVGEIHRPLF
;
A
#
# COMPACT_ATOMS: atom_id res chain seq x y z
N MET A 1 26.78 -8.11 9.35
CA MET A 1 26.01 -7.01 9.95
C MET A 1 26.57 -5.72 9.39
N THR A 2 25.82 -5.04 8.55
CA THR A 2 26.08 -3.64 8.19
C THR A 2 26.09 -2.82 9.47
N LYS A 3 26.96 -1.84 9.59
CA LYS A 3 27.08 -0.99 10.77
C LYS A 3 25.75 -0.30 11.03
N LYS A 4 25.23 -0.38 12.26
CA LYS A 4 24.01 0.31 12.67
C LYS A 4 24.11 1.79 12.30
N PRO A 5 23.11 2.39 11.59
CA PRO A 5 23.15 3.78 11.22
C PRO A 5 23.13 4.69 12.48
N SER A 6 23.84 5.79 12.45
CA SER A 6 23.84 6.77 13.53
C SER A 6 22.81 7.88 13.32
N LYS A 7 22.49 8.18 12.06
CA LYS A 7 21.50 9.19 11.68
C LYS A 7 20.64 8.67 10.52
N VAL A 8 19.32 8.78 10.68
CA VAL A 8 18.35 8.30 9.70
C VAL A 8 17.39 9.44 9.30
N LEU A 9 17.21 9.58 7.99
CA LEU A 9 16.22 10.47 7.39
C LEU A 9 14.90 9.72 7.25
N VAL A 10 13.82 10.29 7.78
CA VAL A 10 12.46 9.77 7.65
C VAL A 10 11.67 10.68 6.72
N LEU A 11 11.16 10.14 5.62
CA LEU A 11 10.21 10.86 4.78
C LEU A 11 8.81 10.67 5.34
N GLY A 12 8.23 11.75 5.82
CA GLY A 12 6.87 11.78 6.33
C GLY A 12 5.83 11.77 5.20
N SER A 13 4.57 11.80 5.62
CA SER A 13 3.43 11.62 4.70
C SER A 13 3.20 12.77 3.71
N GLY A 14 3.90 13.87 3.86
CA GLY A 14 3.75 15.02 2.97
C GLY A 14 2.40 15.71 3.08
N ALA A 15 1.98 16.36 2.00
CA ALA A 15 0.67 16.97 1.86
C ALA A 15 -0.36 15.89 1.48
N LEU A 16 -1.01 15.32 2.45
CA LEU A 16 -2.04 14.29 2.26
C LEU A 16 -3.42 14.88 1.97
N LYS A 17 -4.25 14.10 1.28
CA LYS A 17 -5.68 14.40 1.18
C LYS A 17 -6.34 14.31 2.57
N ILE A 18 -7.43 15.06 2.75
CA ILE A 18 -8.29 14.96 3.94
C ILE A 18 -8.64 13.49 4.17
N GLY A 19 -8.53 13.01 5.40
CA GLY A 19 -8.86 11.63 5.79
C GLY A 19 -7.68 10.63 5.69
N GLN A 20 -6.54 10.99 5.09
CA GLN A 20 -5.36 10.13 5.00
C GLN A 20 -4.28 10.43 6.06
N ALA A 21 -4.37 11.58 6.70
CA ALA A 21 -3.29 12.08 7.54
C ALA A 21 -3.02 11.23 8.79
N GLY A 22 -4.07 10.75 9.46
CA GLY A 22 -3.94 10.08 10.76
C GLY A 22 -3.21 8.74 10.69
N GLU A 23 -3.45 7.96 9.66
CA GLU A 23 -2.90 6.61 9.51
C GLU A 23 -1.39 6.64 9.20
N PHE A 24 -0.98 7.53 8.28
CA PHE A 24 0.44 7.72 7.97
C PHE A 24 1.16 8.48 9.08
N ASP A 25 0.46 9.34 9.84
CA ASP A 25 1.02 9.96 11.04
C ASP A 25 1.35 8.91 12.11
N TYR A 26 0.48 7.93 12.32
CA TYR A 26 0.74 6.78 13.20
C TYR A 26 2.00 6.03 12.75
N SER A 27 2.08 5.65 11.49
CA SER A 27 3.19 4.86 10.96
C SER A 27 4.54 5.57 11.11
N GLY A 28 4.62 6.83 10.73
CA GLY A 28 5.85 7.62 10.88
C GLY A 28 6.22 7.87 12.34
N SER A 29 5.23 8.11 13.22
CA SER A 29 5.47 8.29 14.66
C SER A 29 6.04 7.03 15.30
N GLN A 30 5.57 5.83 14.89
CA GLN A 30 6.11 4.57 15.37
C GLN A 30 7.53 4.30 14.85
N ALA A 31 7.84 4.70 13.61
CA ALA A 31 9.21 4.64 13.09
C ALA A 31 10.16 5.54 13.91
N LEU A 32 9.77 6.78 14.16
CA LEU A 32 10.54 7.71 14.99
C LEU A 32 10.74 7.19 16.43
N LYS A 33 9.72 6.54 17.00
CA LYS A 33 9.83 5.86 18.28
C LYS A 33 10.88 4.75 18.25
N ALA A 34 10.84 3.89 17.21
CA ALA A 34 11.81 2.81 17.06
C ALA A 34 13.24 3.33 16.93
N LEU A 35 13.46 4.39 16.14
CA LEU A 35 14.77 5.05 16.01
C LEU A 35 15.27 5.59 17.35
N ARG A 36 14.42 6.25 18.12
CA ARG A 36 14.76 6.79 19.43
C ARG A 36 15.17 5.71 20.42
N GLU A 37 14.43 4.61 20.50
CA GLU A 37 14.77 3.47 21.36
C GLU A 37 16.13 2.86 21.02
N GLU A 38 16.53 2.97 19.76
CA GLU A 38 17.84 2.51 19.28
C GLU A 38 18.96 3.56 19.46
N GLY A 39 18.65 4.75 19.97
CA GLY A 39 19.61 5.85 20.10
C GLY A 39 20.07 6.42 18.76
N ILE A 40 19.26 6.27 17.70
CA ILE A 40 19.54 6.75 16.34
C ILE A 40 18.99 8.15 16.19
N HIS A 41 19.83 9.10 15.73
CA HIS A 41 19.39 10.47 15.49
C HIS A 41 18.44 10.53 14.29
N SER A 42 17.23 11.01 14.54
CA SER A 42 16.14 11.06 13.54
C SER A 42 16.00 12.46 12.94
N VAL A 43 15.98 12.51 11.60
CA VAL A 43 15.66 13.72 10.83
C VAL A 43 14.37 13.47 10.07
N LEU A 44 13.32 14.23 10.34
CA LEU A 44 12.02 14.11 9.69
C LEU A 44 11.81 15.22 8.66
N VAL A 45 11.33 14.87 7.47
CA VAL A 45 10.81 15.83 6.48
C VAL A 45 9.31 15.66 6.36
N ASN A 46 8.54 16.64 6.83
CA ASN A 46 7.09 16.65 6.73
C ASN A 46 6.56 18.09 6.74
N PRO A 47 5.87 18.56 5.70
CA PRO A 47 5.31 19.92 5.63
C PRO A 47 4.12 20.14 6.57
N ASN A 48 3.50 19.08 7.09
CA ASN A 48 2.31 19.17 7.90
C ASN A 48 2.69 19.50 9.37
N ILE A 49 2.30 20.68 9.82
CA ILE A 49 2.56 21.18 11.20
C ILE A 49 1.57 20.63 12.24
N ALA A 50 0.50 19.96 11.81
CA ALA A 50 -0.60 19.50 12.68
C ALA A 50 -0.61 17.98 12.84
N THR A 51 0.57 17.35 12.95
CA THR A 51 0.71 15.91 13.12
C THR A 51 1.54 15.58 14.36
N ILE A 52 1.35 14.35 14.89
CA ILE A 52 2.16 13.84 15.99
C ILE A 52 3.64 13.75 15.59
N GLN A 53 3.95 13.34 14.36
CA GLN A 53 5.33 13.22 13.86
C GLN A 53 6.14 14.52 14.02
N THR A 54 5.50 15.68 13.79
CA THR A 54 6.15 16.99 13.82
C THR A 54 6.07 17.67 15.17
N SER A 55 5.46 17.02 16.17
CA SER A 55 5.39 17.52 17.55
C SER A 55 6.77 17.50 18.20
N GLU A 56 6.98 18.43 19.13
CA GLU A 56 8.23 18.56 19.87
C GLU A 56 8.60 17.25 20.60
N GLY A 57 9.85 16.84 20.49
CA GLY A 57 10.38 15.64 21.14
C GLY A 57 9.99 14.32 20.47
N ILE A 58 9.35 14.31 19.30
CA ILE A 58 9.07 13.08 18.53
C ILE A 58 10.25 12.73 17.61
N ALA A 59 10.66 13.63 16.73
CA ALA A 59 11.92 13.53 15.99
C ALA A 59 12.98 14.44 16.61
N ASP A 60 14.27 14.09 16.47
CA ASP A 60 15.35 14.95 16.95
C ASP A 60 15.45 16.25 16.14
N LYS A 61 15.11 16.17 14.85
CA LYS A 61 15.08 17.33 13.96
C LYS A 61 13.94 17.22 12.95
N VAL A 62 13.20 18.30 12.76
CA VAL A 62 12.08 18.39 11.82
C VAL A 62 12.35 19.46 10.78
N TYR A 63 12.14 19.09 9.50
CA TYR A 63 12.11 20.01 8.37
C TYR A 63 10.67 20.12 7.84
N PHE A 64 10.08 21.30 8.00
CA PHE A 64 8.74 21.63 7.49
C PHE A 64 8.82 22.00 6.00
N GLN A 65 9.33 21.07 5.21
CA GLN A 65 9.53 21.25 3.77
C GLN A 65 8.72 20.19 3.00
N PRO A 66 8.33 20.50 1.75
CA PRO A 66 7.70 19.50 0.88
C PRO A 66 8.58 18.27 0.69
N VAL A 67 7.95 17.09 0.69
CA VAL A 67 8.61 15.81 0.40
C VAL A 67 8.78 15.70 -1.12
N THR A 68 9.76 16.43 -1.65
CA THR A 68 10.15 16.42 -3.06
C THR A 68 11.65 16.21 -3.20
N THR A 69 12.07 15.70 -4.33
CA THR A 69 13.50 15.39 -4.61
C THR A 69 14.39 16.59 -4.36
N TYR A 70 13.97 17.79 -4.75
CA TYR A 70 14.75 19.01 -4.55
C TYR A 70 15.02 19.30 -3.06
N PHE A 71 13.97 19.42 -2.23
CA PHE A 71 14.13 19.74 -0.82
C PHE A 71 14.82 18.62 -0.04
N VAL A 72 14.49 17.37 -0.35
CA VAL A 72 15.12 16.22 0.32
C VAL A 72 16.61 16.13 -0.03
N THR A 73 17.01 16.43 -1.28
CA THR A 73 18.42 16.51 -1.66
C THR A 73 19.17 17.56 -0.84
N GLU A 74 18.61 18.76 -0.70
CA GLU A 74 19.24 19.82 0.10
C GLU A 74 19.36 19.45 1.59
N ILE A 75 18.38 18.70 2.12
CA ILE A 75 18.43 18.18 3.48
C ILE A 75 19.51 17.08 3.59
N ILE A 76 19.61 16.16 2.65
CA ILE A 76 20.66 15.13 2.61
C ILE A 76 22.06 15.78 2.59
N LYS A 77 22.27 16.79 1.77
CA LYS A 77 23.54 17.54 1.69
C LYS A 77 23.93 18.13 3.06
N LYS A 78 22.95 18.68 3.76
CA LYS A 78 23.15 19.35 5.05
C LYS A 78 23.30 18.38 6.20
N GLU A 79 22.44 17.38 6.28
CA GLU A 79 22.34 16.48 7.44
C GLU A 79 23.26 15.25 7.33
N ARG A 80 23.61 14.83 6.12
CA ARG A 80 24.46 13.65 5.89
C ARG A 80 23.96 12.42 6.64
N PRO A 81 22.71 11.98 6.44
CA PRO A 81 22.21 10.78 7.09
C PRO A 81 22.92 9.53 6.55
N ASP A 82 23.06 8.50 7.39
CA ASP A 82 23.57 7.19 6.98
C ASP A 82 22.54 6.38 6.20
N GLY A 83 21.26 6.59 6.54
CA GLY A 83 20.15 5.86 5.92
C GLY A 83 18.88 6.68 5.78
N ILE A 84 17.96 6.16 4.96
CA ILE A 84 16.65 6.76 4.70
C ILE A 84 15.54 5.72 4.80
N LEU A 85 14.41 6.09 5.45
CA LEU A 85 13.19 5.29 5.53
C LEU A 85 12.14 5.83 4.55
N LEU A 86 11.72 5.01 3.60
CA LEU A 86 10.76 5.36 2.55
C LEU A 86 9.34 4.85 2.84
N ALA A 87 9.21 3.73 3.56
CA ALA A 87 7.95 2.98 3.69
C ALA A 87 6.92 3.59 4.67
N PHE A 88 7.23 4.72 5.33
CA PHE A 88 6.42 5.26 6.44
C PHE A 88 5.64 6.54 6.09
N GLY A 89 5.83 7.07 4.90
CA GLY A 89 5.22 8.34 4.46
C GLY A 89 4.26 8.18 3.26
N GLY A 90 3.77 6.97 3.02
CA GLY A 90 2.85 6.69 1.92
C GLY A 90 3.48 6.87 0.54
N GLN A 91 2.64 6.99 -0.48
CA GLN A 91 3.08 7.06 -1.89
C GLN A 91 4.01 8.23 -2.18
N THR A 92 3.79 9.37 -1.53
CA THR A 92 4.64 10.57 -1.73
C THR A 92 6.10 10.28 -1.32
N ALA A 93 6.31 9.59 -0.21
CA ALA A 93 7.64 9.22 0.26
C ALA A 93 8.30 8.20 -0.67
N LEU A 94 7.56 7.18 -1.12
CA LEU A 94 8.08 6.17 -2.06
C LEU A 94 8.50 6.82 -3.39
N ASN A 95 7.65 7.65 -3.98
CA ASN A 95 7.94 8.33 -5.24
C ASN A 95 9.19 9.21 -5.13
N CYS A 96 9.29 9.99 -4.03
CA CYS A 96 10.45 10.82 -3.76
C CYS A 96 11.73 9.97 -3.61
N GLY A 97 11.66 8.89 -2.84
CA GLY A 97 12.79 7.98 -2.64
C GLY A 97 13.26 7.30 -3.91
N THR A 98 12.33 6.83 -4.73
CA THR A 98 12.62 6.23 -6.04
C THR A 98 13.31 7.23 -6.99
N GLU A 99 12.86 8.48 -7.00
CA GLU A 99 13.47 9.53 -7.80
C GLU A 99 14.86 9.92 -7.31
N LEU A 100 15.08 10.01 -5.98
CA LEU A 100 16.39 10.25 -5.37
C LEU A 100 17.38 9.13 -5.73
N TYR A 101 16.90 7.87 -5.75
CA TYR A 101 17.71 6.72 -6.17
C TYR A 101 18.07 6.82 -7.66
N ARG A 102 17.09 7.02 -8.54
CA ARG A 102 17.29 7.11 -10.00
C ARG A 102 18.20 8.29 -10.41
N SER A 103 18.13 9.39 -9.68
CA SER A 103 18.99 10.55 -9.92
C SER A 103 20.40 10.38 -9.38
N GLY A 104 20.69 9.28 -8.66
CA GLY A 104 22.02 8.98 -8.09
C GLY A 104 22.35 9.73 -6.80
N VAL A 105 21.44 10.58 -6.29
CA VAL A 105 21.67 11.38 -5.07
C VAL A 105 21.99 10.51 -3.87
N LEU A 106 21.26 9.40 -3.67
CA LEU A 106 21.50 8.51 -2.53
C LEU A 106 22.92 7.93 -2.59
N GLY A 107 23.35 7.49 -3.77
CA GLY A 107 24.71 6.96 -3.96
C GLY A 107 25.79 8.03 -3.80
N GLU A 108 25.60 9.25 -4.34
CA GLU A 108 26.54 10.37 -4.22
C GLU A 108 26.83 10.75 -2.75
N TYR A 109 25.78 10.66 -1.89
CA TYR A 109 25.91 11.03 -0.48
C TYR A 109 26.08 9.83 0.45
N GLY A 110 26.13 8.60 -0.06
CA GLY A 110 26.29 7.38 0.71
C GLY A 110 25.12 7.08 1.64
N VAL A 111 23.90 7.41 1.21
CA VAL A 111 22.65 7.18 1.98
C VAL A 111 22.07 5.82 1.62
N GLU A 112 22.00 4.91 2.58
CA GLU A 112 21.43 3.57 2.40
C GLU A 112 19.89 3.61 2.53
N VAL A 113 19.17 2.96 1.60
CA VAL A 113 17.72 2.76 1.76
C VAL A 113 17.50 1.61 2.73
N LEU A 114 16.82 1.89 3.84
CA LEU A 114 16.61 0.92 4.92
C LEU A 114 15.28 0.20 4.74
N GLY A 115 15.29 -1.13 4.82
CA GLY A 115 14.12 -2.00 4.61
C GLY A 115 14.03 -2.49 3.17
N THR A 116 12.86 -2.37 2.56
CA THR A 116 12.63 -2.81 1.18
C THR A 116 13.49 -2.01 0.19
N SER A 117 14.18 -2.70 -0.71
CA SER A 117 15.03 -2.07 -1.73
C SER A 117 14.21 -1.25 -2.73
N VAL A 118 14.84 -0.27 -3.38
CA VAL A 118 14.15 0.56 -4.38
C VAL A 118 13.75 -0.27 -5.60
N GLU A 119 14.52 -1.29 -5.96
CA GLU A 119 14.21 -2.22 -7.03
C GLU A 119 12.90 -2.97 -6.73
N ALA A 120 12.76 -3.54 -5.53
CA ALA A 120 11.54 -4.21 -5.10
C ALA A 120 10.34 -3.25 -5.06
N ILE A 121 10.54 -2.00 -4.64
CA ILE A 121 9.52 -0.96 -4.70
C ILE A 121 9.11 -0.71 -6.16
N MET A 122 10.05 -0.56 -7.08
CA MET A 122 9.76 -0.34 -8.49
C MET A 122 9.02 -1.51 -9.12
N ASP A 123 9.37 -2.75 -8.77
CA ASP A 123 8.69 -3.96 -9.24
C ASP A 123 7.22 -4.03 -8.76
N THR A 124 6.88 -3.42 -7.64
CA THR A 124 5.49 -3.34 -7.15
C THR A 124 4.69 -2.17 -7.73
N GLU A 125 5.35 -1.05 -8.03
CA GLU A 125 4.71 0.19 -8.48
C GLU A 125 4.50 0.24 -10.00
N ASP A 126 5.38 -0.40 -10.77
CA ASP A 126 5.25 -0.52 -12.21
C ASP A 126 4.38 -1.73 -12.57
N ARG A 127 3.22 -1.48 -13.20
CA ARG A 127 2.24 -2.52 -13.50
C ARG A 127 2.80 -3.64 -14.38
N ASP A 128 3.60 -3.30 -15.38
CA ASP A 128 4.15 -4.29 -16.31
C ASP A 128 5.22 -5.14 -15.63
N LEU A 129 6.06 -4.53 -14.81
CA LEU A 129 7.05 -5.24 -13.98
C LEU A 129 6.34 -6.13 -12.97
N PHE A 130 5.32 -5.61 -12.29
CA PHE A 130 4.53 -6.35 -11.31
C PHE A 130 3.91 -7.61 -11.90
N VAL A 131 3.22 -7.50 -13.04
CA VAL A 131 2.63 -8.66 -13.74
C VAL A 131 3.71 -9.67 -14.10
N LYS A 132 4.81 -9.24 -14.72
CA LYS A 132 5.92 -10.13 -15.08
C LYS A 132 6.51 -10.85 -13.88
N LYS A 133 6.70 -10.15 -12.77
CA LYS A 133 7.22 -10.73 -11.54
C LYS A 133 6.29 -11.79 -10.95
N LEU A 134 5.00 -11.57 -10.98
CA LEU A 134 4.03 -12.55 -10.47
C LEU A 134 3.88 -13.75 -11.42
N ASP A 135 3.97 -13.53 -12.72
CA ASP A 135 3.98 -14.61 -13.72
C ASP A 135 5.18 -15.55 -13.56
N GLU A 136 6.35 -15.05 -13.09
CA GLU A 136 7.54 -15.89 -12.82
C GLU A 136 7.28 -17.02 -11.80
N ILE A 137 6.24 -16.87 -10.96
CA ILE A 137 5.87 -17.84 -9.91
C ILE A 137 4.42 -18.31 -10.00
N ASP A 138 3.79 -18.17 -11.16
CA ASP A 138 2.40 -18.59 -11.44
C ASP A 138 1.39 -17.98 -10.46
N LEU A 139 1.56 -16.71 -10.07
CA LEU A 139 0.55 -15.96 -9.32
C LEU A 139 -0.32 -15.13 -10.26
N LEU A 140 -1.63 -15.16 -10.00
CA LEU A 140 -2.63 -14.59 -10.90
C LEU A 140 -2.85 -13.11 -10.63
N THR A 141 -2.70 -12.30 -11.69
CA THR A 141 -3.11 -10.90 -11.72
C THR A 141 -4.35 -10.73 -12.61
N PRO A 142 -5.08 -9.61 -12.54
CA PRO A 142 -6.17 -9.35 -13.48
C PRO A 142 -5.67 -9.43 -14.92
N ARG A 143 -6.31 -10.27 -15.72
CA ARG A 143 -5.97 -10.40 -17.14
C ARG A 143 -6.28 -9.11 -17.88
N SER A 144 -5.32 -8.58 -18.58
CA SER A 144 -5.46 -7.32 -19.29
C SER A 144 -4.69 -7.30 -20.60
N ARG A 145 -5.12 -6.44 -21.53
CA ARG A 145 -4.45 -6.22 -22.79
C ARG A 145 -4.46 -4.73 -23.16
N ALA A 146 -3.29 -4.19 -23.38
CA ALA A 146 -3.14 -2.85 -23.91
C ALA A 146 -3.38 -2.88 -25.41
N VAL A 147 -4.21 -1.96 -25.93
CA VAL A 147 -4.63 -1.89 -27.33
C VAL A 147 -4.67 -0.44 -27.82
N GLU A 148 -4.38 -0.23 -29.10
CA GLU A 148 -4.26 1.10 -29.72
C GLU A 148 -5.32 1.36 -30.80
N ASN A 149 -6.16 0.37 -31.07
CA ASN A 149 -7.25 0.50 -32.05
C ASN A 149 -8.45 -0.37 -31.69
N MET A 150 -9.59 -0.05 -32.28
CA MET A 150 -10.87 -0.70 -32.02
C MET A 150 -10.88 -2.20 -32.39
N ALA A 151 -10.18 -2.62 -33.45
CA ALA A 151 -10.17 -4.01 -33.87
C ALA A 151 -9.48 -4.91 -32.81
N ASP A 152 -8.31 -4.50 -32.35
CA ASP A 152 -7.56 -5.18 -31.29
C ASP A 152 -8.31 -5.13 -29.96
N ALA A 153 -9.00 -4.01 -29.67
CA ALA A 153 -9.80 -3.86 -28.46
C ALA A 153 -10.96 -4.87 -28.41
N LEU A 154 -11.68 -5.03 -29.51
CA LEU A 154 -12.76 -6.02 -29.61
C LEU A 154 -12.26 -7.46 -29.55
N GLN A 155 -11.12 -7.74 -30.16
CA GLN A 155 -10.50 -9.05 -30.04
C GLN A 155 -10.13 -9.34 -28.58
N ALA A 156 -9.47 -8.41 -27.89
CA ALA A 156 -9.12 -8.54 -26.48
C ALA A 156 -10.36 -8.75 -25.61
N ALA A 157 -11.45 -7.99 -25.83
CA ALA A 157 -12.69 -8.13 -25.07
C ALA A 157 -13.32 -9.52 -25.24
N ARG A 158 -13.29 -10.09 -26.46
CA ARG A 158 -13.80 -11.43 -26.72
C ARG A 158 -12.95 -12.52 -26.08
N GLU A 159 -11.60 -12.36 -26.11
CA GLU A 159 -10.66 -13.29 -25.46
C GLU A 159 -10.81 -13.30 -23.94
N LEU A 160 -11.07 -12.12 -23.33
CA LEU A 160 -11.29 -11.97 -21.88
C LEU A 160 -12.69 -12.43 -21.46
N SER A 161 -13.65 -12.47 -22.37
CA SER A 161 -15.09 -12.72 -22.16
C SER A 161 -15.79 -11.59 -21.39
N PHE A 162 -16.99 -11.22 -21.86
CA PHE A 162 -17.82 -10.21 -21.20
C PHE A 162 -18.39 -10.71 -19.86
N PRO A 163 -18.53 -9.85 -18.84
CA PRO A 163 -18.23 -8.42 -18.86
C PRO A 163 -16.73 -8.13 -18.81
N VAL A 164 -16.30 -7.03 -19.46
CA VAL A 164 -14.92 -6.52 -19.40
C VAL A 164 -14.89 -5.09 -18.88
N MET A 165 -13.71 -4.60 -18.49
CA MET A 165 -13.47 -3.24 -18.09
C MET A 165 -12.54 -2.55 -19.05
N ILE A 166 -12.84 -1.28 -19.38
CA ILE A 166 -11.93 -0.41 -20.12
C ILE A 166 -11.32 0.57 -19.12
N ARG A 167 -9.99 0.75 -19.21
CA ARG A 167 -9.27 1.84 -18.54
C ARG A 167 -8.50 2.65 -19.57
N SER A 168 -8.64 3.96 -19.49
CA SER A 168 -7.79 4.87 -20.24
C SER A 168 -6.50 5.14 -19.48
N ALA A 169 -5.35 4.96 -20.12
CA ALA A 169 -4.03 5.01 -19.47
C ALA A 169 -3.70 6.38 -18.85
N TYR A 170 -4.37 7.47 -19.28
CA TYR A 170 -4.03 8.85 -18.87
C TYR A 170 -5.23 9.69 -18.44
N ALA A 171 -6.41 9.10 -18.23
CA ALA A 171 -7.61 9.86 -17.89
C ALA A 171 -7.68 10.16 -16.39
N LEU A 172 -7.53 11.42 -16.02
CA LEU A 172 -7.84 11.93 -14.69
C LEU A 172 -9.36 11.84 -14.42
N GLY A 173 -9.75 11.20 -13.33
CA GLY A 173 -11.16 11.19 -12.88
C GLY A 173 -12.07 10.15 -13.54
N GLY A 174 -11.52 9.12 -14.20
CA GLY A 174 -12.34 8.00 -14.73
C GLY A 174 -13.02 8.26 -16.08
N LEU A 175 -12.70 9.37 -16.75
CA LEU A 175 -13.15 9.65 -18.11
C LEU A 175 -12.62 8.58 -19.09
N GLY A 176 -13.51 7.98 -19.88
CA GLY A 176 -13.16 6.92 -20.81
C GLY A 176 -12.86 5.56 -20.16
N SER A 177 -13.29 5.36 -18.89
CA SER A 177 -13.20 4.08 -18.20
C SER A 177 -14.59 3.59 -17.83
N GLY A 178 -14.83 2.27 -17.89
CA GLY A 178 -16.14 1.72 -17.55
C GLY A 178 -16.21 0.21 -17.66
N ILE A 179 -17.18 -0.38 -16.95
CA ILE A 179 -17.53 -1.79 -17.08
C ILE A 179 -18.48 -1.95 -18.26
N CYS A 180 -18.11 -2.81 -19.19
CA CYS A 180 -18.85 -3.12 -20.40
C CYS A 180 -19.47 -4.52 -20.27
N PRO A 181 -20.77 -4.64 -20.08
CA PRO A 181 -21.45 -5.93 -19.94
C PRO A 181 -21.53 -6.73 -21.24
N ASP A 182 -21.46 -6.03 -22.37
CA ASP A 182 -21.62 -6.58 -23.71
C ASP A 182 -20.80 -5.80 -24.76
N GLU A 183 -20.76 -6.34 -25.99
CA GLU A 183 -19.97 -5.75 -27.09
C GLU A 183 -20.51 -4.37 -27.52
N GLN A 184 -21.81 -4.12 -27.42
CA GLN A 184 -22.38 -2.83 -27.81
C GLN A 184 -21.89 -1.73 -26.88
N THR A 185 -22.06 -1.90 -25.57
CA THR A 185 -21.57 -0.97 -24.53
C THR A 185 -20.05 -0.81 -24.65
N PHE A 186 -19.34 -1.90 -24.95
CA PHE A 186 -17.90 -1.87 -25.11
C PHE A 186 -17.46 -0.93 -26.25
N ARG A 187 -18.12 -0.99 -27.43
CA ARG A 187 -17.81 -0.11 -28.55
C ARG A 187 -17.98 1.36 -28.20
N GLU A 188 -19.09 1.71 -27.56
CA GLU A 188 -19.41 3.10 -27.17
C GLU A 188 -18.35 3.65 -26.19
N VAL A 189 -17.98 2.85 -25.20
CA VAL A 189 -16.98 3.25 -24.20
C VAL A 189 -15.58 3.31 -24.80
N ALA A 190 -15.21 2.36 -25.64
CA ALA A 190 -13.90 2.31 -26.29
C ALA A 190 -13.72 3.47 -27.29
N GLU A 191 -14.74 3.80 -28.09
CA GLU A 191 -14.73 4.97 -28.99
C GLU A 191 -14.50 6.25 -28.19
N SER A 192 -15.21 6.42 -27.07
CA SER A 192 -15.00 7.55 -26.16
C SER A 192 -13.57 7.55 -25.59
N ALA A 193 -13.08 6.41 -25.13
CA ALA A 193 -11.76 6.29 -24.52
C ALA A 193 -10.63 6.64 -25.51
N PHE A 194 -10.72 6.20 -26.76
CA PHE A 194 -9.75 6.53 -27.82
C PHE A 194 -9.74 8.01 -28.22
N THR A 195 -10.77 8.80 -27.89
CA THR A 195 -10.74 10.26 -28.09
C THR A 195 -9.80 10.95 -27.12
N PHE A 196 -9.54 10.35 -25.94
CA PHE A 196 -8.72 10.94 -24.87
C PHE A 196 -7.33 10.32 -24.76
N ALA A 197 -7.14 9.09 -25.25
CA ALA A 197 -5.88 8.37 -25.15
C ALA A 197 -5.60 7.54 -26.40
N PRO A 198 -4.34 7.53 -26.90
CA PRO A 198 -3.97 6.71 -28.05
C PRO A 198 -3.97 5.21 -27.73
N GLN A 199 -3.89 4.83 -26.46
CA GLN A 199 -3.88 3.47 -25.96
C GLN A 199 -4.87 3.32 -24.80
N ILE A 200 -5.63 2.23 -24.81
CA ILE A 200 -6.52 1.84 -23.70
C ILE A 200 -6.17 0.45 -23.21
N LEU A 201 -6.53 0.17 -21.97
CA LEU A 201 -6.39 -1.15 -21.36
C LEU A 201 -7.77 -1.83 -21.33
N VAL A 202 -7.86 -3.03 -21.88
CA VAL A 202 -9.03 -3.90 -21.76
C VAL A 202 -8.72 -4.95 -20.70
N GLU A 203 -9.54 -5.03 -19.66
CA GLU A 203 -9.30 -5.91 -18.50
C GLU A 203 -10.51 -6.82 -18.26
N GLU A 204 -10.27 -8.00 -17.68
CA GLU A 204 -11.35 -8.84 -17.18
C GLU A 204 -12.12 -8.11 -16.08
N SER A 205 -13.43 -8.28 -16.03
CA SER A 205 -14.26 -7.67 -14.99
C SER A 205 -14.29 -8.59 -13.76
N LEU A 206 -13.85 -8.05 -12.64
CA LEU A 206 -13.92 -8.70 -11.33
C LEU A 206 -15.15 -8.25 -10.51
N LYS A 207 -16.17 -7.72 -11.19
CA LYS A 207 -17.41 -7.27 -10.55
C LYS A 207 -18.08 -8.45 -9.82
N GLY A 208 -18.40 -8.22 -8.54
CA GLY A 208 -19.01 -9.21 -7.67
C GLY A 208 -18.02 -10.08 -6.89
N TRP A 209 -16.71 -9.95 -7.18
CA TRP A 209 -15.68 -10.58 -6.36
C TRP A 209 -15.50 -9.79 -5.06
N LYS A 210 -15.05 -10.51 -4.02
CA LYS A 210 -14.71 -9.90 -2.73
C LYS A 210 -13.35 -9.25 -2.78
N GLU A 211 -13.19 -8.14 -2.08
CA GLU A 211 -11.89 -7.54 -1.86
C GLU A 211 -11.37 -7.99 -0.49
N ILE A 212 -10.26 -8.71 -0.50
CA ILE A 212 -9.59 -9.26 0.67
C ILE A 212 -8.18 -8.70 0.74
N GLU A 213 -7.78 -8.25 1.92
CA GLU A 213 -6.46 -7.66 2.14
C GLU A 213 -5.71 -8.43 3.23
N PHE A 214 -4.40 -8.49 3.09
CA PHE A 214 -3.49 -8.98 4.13
C PHE A 214 -2.39 -7.96 4.41
N GLU A 215 -2.11 -7.75 5.69
CA GLU A 215 -0.89 -7.11 6.12
C GLU A 215 0.16 -8.19 6.38
N VAL A 216 1.26 -8.10 5.67
CA VAL A 216 2.33 -9.11 5.69
C VAL A 216 3.59 -8.48 6.23
N ILE A 217 4.31 -9.23 7.06
CA ILE A 217 5.60 -8.83 7.57
C ILE A 217 6.66 -9.85 7.20
N ARG A 218 7.86 -9.37 6.81
CA ARG A 218 8.99 -10.22 6.48
C ARG A 218 10.29 -9.56 6.90
N ASP A 219 11.16 -10.31 7.58
CA ASP A 219 12.51 -9.87 7.89
C ASP A 219 13.56 -10.31 6.85
N ALA A 220 14.80 -9.87 7.02
CA ALA A 220 15.88 -10.19 6.11
C ALA A 220 16.32 -11.67 6.16
N ASN A 221 15.95 -12.43 7.21
CA ASN A 221 16.21 -13.86 7.35
C ASN A 221 15.08 -14.73 6.76
N ASP A 222 14.15 -14.11 6.03
CA ASP A 222 13.01 -14.77 5.38
C ASP A 222 11.93 -15.30 6.34
N HIS A 223 11.92 -14.87 7.60
CA HIS A 223 10.76 -15.11 8.43
C HIS A 223 9.62 -14.20 7.96
N CYS A 224 8.55 -14.80 7.45
CA CYS A 224 7.46 -14.11 6.75
C CYS A 224 6.10 -14.70 7.14
N PHE A 225 5.17 -13.85 7.53
CA PHE A 225 3.78 -14.26 7.82
C PHE A 225 2.79 -13.10 7.67
N THR A 226 1.50 -13.43 7.57
CA THR A 226 0.40 -12.46 7.56
C THR A 226 0.03 -12.10 9.00
N VAL A 227 0.05 -10.81 9.32
CA VAL A 227 -0.29 -10.30 10.66
C VAL A 227 -1.80 -10.16 10.83
N ALA A 228 -2.48 -9.73 9.78
CA ALA A 228 -3.92 -9.53 9.77
C ALA A 228 -4.52 -9.86 8.41
N SER A 229 -5.75 -10.34 8.43
CA SER A 229 -6.62 -10.41 7.25
C SER A 229 -7.75 -9.40 7.41
N MET A 230 -8.17 -8.80 6.29
CA MET A 230 -9.26 -7.83 6.26
C MET A 230 -10.16 -8.10 5.07
N GLU A 231 -11.43 -7.79 5.23
CA GLU A 231 -12.44 -7.94 4.19
C GLU A 231 -13.21 -6.64 4.01
N ASN A 232 -13.26 -6.14 2.77
CA ASN A 232 -14.09 -5.01 2.40
C ASN A 232 -15.52 -5.48 2.13
N PHE A 233 -16.50 -4.89 2.83
CA PHE A 233 -17.92 -5.24 2.66
C PHE A 233 -18.53 -4.66 1.39
N ASP A 234 -18.03 -3.51 0.97
CA ASP A 234 -18.50 -2.87 -0.25
C ASP A 234 -17.93 -3.57 -1.49
N PRO A 235 -18.63 -3.49 -2.63
CA PRO A 235 -18.18 -4.12 -3.86
C PRO A 235 -16.78 -3.69 -4.29
N LEU A 236 -16.05 -4.63 -4.88
CA LEU A 236 -14.74 -4.36 -5.48
C LEU A 236 -14.78 -3.14 -6.41
N GLY A 237 -13.81 -2.24 -6.26
CA GLY A 237 -13.70 -0.96 -6.95
C GLY A 237 -14.19 0.24 -6.14
N ILE A 238 -14.78 0.02 -4.97
CA ILE A 238 -14.96 1.07 -3.97
C ILE A 238 -13.63 1.25 -3.24
N HIS A 239 -13.17 2.50 -3.16
CA HIS A 239 -11.91 2.80 -2.48
C HIS A 239 -11.95 2.32 -1.02
N THR A 240 -10.90 1.62 -0.55
CA THR A 240 -10.82 1.07 0.82
C THR A 240 -11.12 2.12 1.91
N GLY A 241 -10.74 3.38 1.69
CA GLY A 241 -11.08 4.50 2.58
C GLY A 241 -12.57 4.82 2.64
N GLU A 242 -13.37 4.41 1.66
CA GLU A 242 -14.83 4.59 1.59
C GLU A 242 -15.60 3.36 2.05
N SER A 243 -14.93 2.19 2.09
CA SER A 243 -15.54 0.91 2.40
C SER A 243 -15.65 0.66 3.91
N ILE A 244 -16.68 -0.07 4.31
CA ILE A 244 -16.73 -0.74 5.61
C ILE A 244 -15.77 -1.93 5.54
N VAL A 245 -14.84 -2.03 6.47
CA VAL A 245 -13.84 -3.09 6.52
C VAL A 245 -13.91 -3.82 7.84
N VAL A 246 -13.83 -5.14 7.81
CA VAL A 246 -13.73 -5.98 9.01
C VAL A 246 -12.39 -6.69 9.08
N ALA A 247 -11.87 -6.85 10.28
CA ALA A 247 -10.68 -7.60 10.61
C ALA A 247 -10.94 -8.49 11.85
N PRO A 248 -10.64 -9.78 11.80
CA PRO A 248 -10.20 -10.56 10.65
C PRO A 248 -11.30 -10.76 9.62
N THR A 249 -10.94 -11.28 8.41
CA THR A 249 -11.88 -11.76 7.39
C THR A 249 -12.88 -12.73 8.00
N CYS A 250 -14.18 -12.53 7.74
CA CYS A 250 -15.24 -13.26 8.43
C CYS A 250 -16.20 -14.03 7.50
N SER A 251 -16.16 -13.80 6.18
CA SER A 251 -17.08 -14.42 5.24
C SER A 251 -16.44 -15.55 4.41
N LEU A 252 -15.15 -15.82 4.62
CA LEU A 252 -14.41 -16.89 3.94
C LEU A 252 -14.25 -18.11 4.85
N ALA A 253 -14.19 -19.28 4.23
CA ALA A 253 -13.80 -20.51 4.93
C ALA A 253 -12.31 -20.44 5.35
N GLU A 254 -11.96 -21.17 6.40
CA GLU A 254 -10.58 -21.18 6.93
C GLU A 254 -9.56 -21.61 5.86
N GLU A 255 -9.92 -22.60 5.03
CA GLU A 255 -9.07 -23.08 3.93
C GLU A 255 -8.84 -22.01 2.86
N GLN A 256 -9.85 -21.17 2.60
CA GLN A 256 -9.73 -20.06 1.65
C GLN A 256 -8.81 -18.97 2.19
N VAL A 257 -8.97 -18.63 3.47
CA VAL A 257 -8.09 -17.66 4.15
C VAL A 257 -6.65 -18.17 4.12
N LYS A 258 -6.43 -19.44 4.48
CA LYS A 258 -5.11 -20.07 4.47
C LYS A 258 -4.47 -20.07 3.07
N MET A 259 -5.24 -20.39 2.04
CA MET A 259 -4.77 -20.34 0.64
C MET A 259 -4.27 -18.93 0.30
N LEU A 260 -5.04 -17.89 0.60
CA LEU A 260 -4.65 -16.51 0.30
C LEU A 260 -3.43 -16.06 1.15
N GLN A 261 -3.31 -16.53 2.40
CA GLN A 261 -2.12 -16.31 3.23
C GLN A 261 -0.86 -16.93 2.61
N ASP A 262 -0.94 -18.18 2.16
CA ASP A 262 0.18 -18.87 1.51
C ASP A 262 0.61 -18.16 0.21
N ILE A 263 -0.37 -17.69 -0.58
CA ILE A 263 -0.13 -16.89 -1.77
C ILE A 263 0.57 -15.56 -1.39
N SER A 264 0.09 -14.89 -0.35
CA SER A 264 0.67 -13.63 0.14
C SER A 264 2.14 -13.80 0.53
N VAL A 265 2.47 -14.84 1.28
CA VAL A 265 3.84 -15.14 1.69
C VAL A 265 4.74 -15.44 0.48
N ARG A 266 4.25 -16.24 -0.49
CA ARG A 266 4.99 -16.51 -1.73
C ARG A 266 5.26 -15.24 -2.52
N CYS A 267 4.25 -14.40 -2.66
CA CYS A 267 4.34 -13.12 -3.37
C CYS A 267 5.39 -12.19 -2.74
N VAL A 268 5.30 -11.96 -1.44
CA VAL A 268 6.19 -11.07 -0.68
C VAL A 268 7.64 -11.53 -0.73
N ARG A 269 7.88 -12.85 -0.62
CA ARG A 269 9.21 -13.46 -0.78
C ARG A 269 9.79 -13.23 -2.16
N HIS A 270 9.01 -13.48 -3.20
CA HIS A 270 9.45 -13.35 -4.59
C HIS A 270 9.78 -11.90 -4.96
N LEU A 271 8.96 -10.96 -4.51
CA LEU A 271 9.20 -9.52 -4.71
C LEU A 271 10.38 -8.98 -3.87
N GLY A 272 10.92 -9.78 -2.95
CA GLY A 272 12.07 -9.36 -2.13
C GLY A 272 11.76 -8.27 -1.11
N ILE A 273 10.49 -8.12 -0.71
CA ILE A 273 10.07 -7.11 0.26
C ILE A 273 10.66 -7.43 1.64
N VAL A 274 11.21 -6.42 2.32
CA VAL A 274 11.75 -6.49 3.67
C VAL A 274 11.11 -5.40 4.54
N GLY A 275 10.35 -5.81 5.53
CA GLY A 275 9.52 -4.93 6.36
C GLY A 275 8.07 -5.35 6.26
N GLU A 276 7.19 -4.39 6.15
CA GLU A 276 5.74 -4.59 6.07
C GLU A 276 5.24 -4.24 4.67
N CYS A 277 4.21 -4.93 4.22
CA CYS A 277 3.46 -4.60 3.02
C CYS A 277 2.00 -5.02 3.12
N ASN A 278 1.16 -4.31 2.38
CA ASN A 278 -0.24 -4.65 2.15
C ASN A 278 -0.38 -5.35 0.81
N ILE A 279 -1.10 -6.47 0.78
CA ILE A 279 -1.47 -7.19 -0.43
C ILE A 279 -2.99 -7.25 -0.58
N GLN A 280 -3.51 -6.90 -1.76
CA GLN A 280 -4.94 -6.84 -2.04
C GLN A 280 -5.33 -7.86 -3.10
N PHE A 281 -6.39 -8.60 -2.80
CA PHE A 281 -6.96 -9.63 -3.65
C PHE A 281 -8.37 -9.27 -4.08
N ALA A 282 -8.69 -9.55 -5.34
CA ALA A 282 -10.05 -9.90 -5.73
C ALA A 282 -10.20 -11.40 -5.58
N PHE A 283 -11.24 -11.85 -4.88
CA PHE A 283 -11.48 -13.25 -4.58
C PHE A 283 -12.91 -13.68 -4.90
N ASN A 284 -13.06 -14.73 -5.69
CA ASN A 284 -14.34 -15.39 -5.93
C ASN A 284 -14.48 -16.58 -4.98
N ALA A 285 -15.29 -16.44 -3.95
CA ALA A 285 -15.48 -17.45 -2.92
C ALA A 285 -16.22 -18.71 -3.42
N GLU A 286 -16.92 -18.65 -4.56
CA GLU A 286 -17.64 -19.79 -5.14
C GLU A 286 -16.71 -20.72 -5.92
N THR A 287 -15.74 -20.15 -6.65
CA THR A 287 -14.82 -20.89 -7.51
C THR A 287 -13.43 -21.06 -6.90
N ASN A 288 -13.12 -20.36 -5.81
CA ASN A 288 -11.79 -20.21 -5.23
C ASN A 288 -10.78 -19.52 -6.17
N ASP A 289 -11.26 -18.82 -7.19
CA ASP A 289 -10.41 -18.01 -8.04
C ASP A 289 -9.99 -16.73 -7.35
N TYR A 290 -8.76 -16.28 -7.63
CA TYR A 290 -8.23 -15.04 -7.09
C TYR A 290 -7.49 -14.23 -8.15
N ARG A 291 -7.34 -12.93 -7.89
CA ARG A 291 -6.39 -12.05 -8.58
C ARG A 291 -5.71 -11.17 -7.57
N ILE A 292 -4.39 -11.06 -7.64
CA ILE A 292 -3.65 -10.05 -6.89
C ILE A 292 -3.80 -8.73 -7.61
N ILE A 293 -4.47 -7.78 -6.98
CA ILE A 293 -4.78 -6.45 -7.57
C ILE A 293 -3.58 -5.54 -7.46
N GLU A 294 -3.00 -5.46 -6.25
CA GLU A 294 -1.83 -4.65 -5.96
C GLU A 294 -1.10 -5.16 -4.72
N VAL A 295 0.18 -4.82 -4.65
CA VAL A 295 1.04 -4.98 -3.48
C VAL A 295 1.65 -3.62 -3.17
N ASN A 296 1.39 -3.10 -1.98
CA ASN A 296 1.96 -1.86 -1.51
C ASN A 296 3.17 -2.18 -0.63
N ALA A 297 4.40 -2.03 -1.17
CA ALA A 297 5.66 -2.31 -0.44
C ALA A 297 5.97 -1.22 0.61
N ARG A 298 4.97 -0.86 1.40
CA ARG A 298 4.98 0.19 2.42
C ARG A 298 3.82 0.03 3.36
N LEU A 299 3.91 0.67 4.53
CA LEU A 299 2.76 0.83 5.40
C LEU A 299 1.62 1.51 4.66
N SER A 300 0.44 0.92 4.78
CA SER A 300 -0.79 1.36 4.18
C SER A 300 -1.71 2.00 5.23
N ARG A 301 -2.88 2.44 4.81
CA ARG A 301 -3.91 2.86 5.75
C ARG A 301 -4.44 1.68 6.57
N SER A 302 -4.56 0.54 5.93
CA SER A 302 -4.98 -0.70 6.58
C SER A 302 -4.01 -1.17 7.66
N SER A 303 -2.73 -0.81 7.58
CA SER A 303 -1.73 -1.19 8.60
C SER A 303 -2.04 -0.59 9.98
N ALA A 304 -2.60 0.63 10.03
CA ALA A 304 -3.04 1.23 11.29
C ALA A 304 -4.29 0.51 11.85
N LEU A 305 -5.25 0.14 11.00
CA LEU A 305 -6.40 -0.68 11.37
C LEU A 305 -5.94 -2.04 11.89
N ALA A 306 -5.07 -2.73 11.15
CA ALA A 306 -4.52 -4.03 11.53
C ALA A 306 -3.79 -3.96 12.87
N SER A 307 -2.96 -2.93 13.09
CA SER A 307 -2.27 -2.73 14.36
C SER A 307 -3.24 -2.55 15.53
N LYS A 308 -4.31 -1.79 15.34
CA LYS A 308 -5.36 -1.63 16.37
C LYS A 308 -6.16 -2.90 16.60
N ALA A 309 -6.52 -3.60 15.53
CA ALA A 309 -7.32 -4.82 15.60
C ALA A 309 -6.57 -5.94 16.30
N THR A 310 -5.29 -6.11 15.99
CA THR A 310 -4.47 -7.23 16.45
C THR A 310 -3.65 -6.94 17.70
N GLY A 311 -3.46 -5.65 18.03
CA GLY A 311 -2.47 -5.23 19.03
C GLY A 311 -1.01 -5.41 18.57
N TYR A 312 -0.78 -5.90 17.35
CA TYR A 312 0.56 -6.05 16.79
C TYR A 312 1.07 -4.71 16.24
N PRO A 313 2.19 -4.16 16.73
CA PRO A 313 2.64 -2.83 16.36
C PRO A 313 3.39 -2.84 15.01
N LEU A 314 2.67 -3.07 13.90
CA LEU A 314 3.23 -3.28 12.56
C LEU A 314 4.29 -2.24 12.17
N ALA A 315 3.99 -0.96 12.32
CA ALA A 315 4.91 0.10 11.91
C ALA A 315 6.19 0.14 12.76
N PHE A 316 6.08 -0.14 14.07
CA PHE A 316 7.23 -0.24 14.95
C PHE A 316 8.12 -1.42 14.58
N VAL A 317 7.52 -2.60 14.38
CA VAL A 317 8.24 -3.82 13.99
C VAL A 317 8.89 -3.65 12.62
N ALA A 318 8.19 -3.08 11.64
CA ALA A 318 8.74 -2.78 10.31
C ALA A 318 9.96 -1.83 10.39
N ALA A 319 9.92 -0.83 11.26
CA ALA A 319 11.05 0.06 11.49
C ALA A 319 12.26 -0.67 12.10
N LYS A 320 12.04 -1.56 13.06
CA LYS A 320 13.11 -2.41 13.63
C LYS A 320 13.71 -3.34 12.56
N ILE A 321 12.87 -3.94 11.71
CA ILE A 321 13.35 -4.76 10.58
C ILE A 321 14.20 -3.92 9.64
N ALA A 322 13.76 -2.71 9.29
CA ALA A 322 14.53 -1.80 8.45
C ALA A 322 15.90 -1.43 9.04
N LEU A 323 16.04 -1.47 10.36
CA LEU A 323 17.31 -1.30 11.07
C LEU A 323 18.16 -2.59 11.13
N GLY A 324 17.71 -3.68 10.50
CA GLY A 324 18.44 -4.94 10.40
C GLY A 324 18.14 -5.95 11.51
N TYR A 325 17.14 -5.72 12.35
CA TYR A 325 16.68 -6.70 13.33
C TYR A 325 15.84 -7.80 12.68
N THR A 326 15.99 -9.02 13.17
CA THR A 326 15.09 -10.13 12.82
C THR A 326 13.86 -10.13 13.71
N LEU A 327 12.78 -10.78 13.27
CA LEU A 327 11.56 -10.90 14.05
C LEU A 327 11.79 -11.60 15.40
N ASP A 328 12.68 -12.61 15.46
CA ASP A 328 13.05 -13.28 16.70
C ASP A 328 13.68 -12.29 17.71
N GLN A 329 14.64 -11.47 17.24
CA GLN A 329 15.29 -10.47 18.07
C GLN A 329 14.30 -9.42 18.60
N ILE A 330 13.35 -8.98 17.75
CA ILE A 330 12.31 -8.03 18.14
C ILE A 330 11.37 -8.64 19.18
N GLY A 331 11.03 -9.92 19.06
CA GLY A 331 10.21 -10.66 20.01
C GLY A 331 10.85 -10.73 21.42
N GLU A 332 12.16 -10.86 21.49
CA GLU A 332 12.92 -10.89 22.76
C GLU A 332 12.98 -9.51 23.45
N MET A 333 12.76 -8.41 22.71
CA MET A 333 12.75 -7.04 23.25
C MET A 333 11.51 -6.69 24.08
N GLY A 334 10.59 -7.65 24.30
CA GLY A 334 9.42 -7.45 25.15
C GLY A 334 8.28 -6.68 24.49
N THR A 335 8.10 -6.83 23.19
CA THR A 335 6.86 -6.38 22.53
C THR A 335 5.65 -7.09 23.16
N PRO A 336 4.48 -6.41 23.30
CA PRO A 336 3.31 -6.97 24.00
C PRO A 336 2.79 -8.30 23.43
N HIS A 337 3.12 -8.58 22.15
CA HIS A 337 2.85 -9.83 21.46
C HIS A 337 4.14 -10.37 20.88
N SER A 338 4.25 -11.70 20.79
CA SER A 338 5.37 -12.32 20.08
C SER A 338 5.51 -11.74 18.68
N ALA A 339 6.61 -11.04 18.38
CA ALA A 339 6.80 -10.37 17.09
C ALA A 339 6.93 -11.35 15.92
N TYR A 340 7.09 -12.65 16.19
CA TYR A 340 7.31 -13.69 15.17
C TYR A 340 6.12 -14.63 14.96
N THR A 341 4.94 -14.32 15.54
CA THR A 341 3.72 -15.11 15.32
C THR A 341 2.54 -14.22 14.99
N ALA A 342 1.66 -14.71 14.09
CA ALA A 342 0.42 -14.03 13.79
C ALA A 342 -0.47 -13.95 15.04
N PRO A 343 -1.02 -12.78 15.38
CA PRO A 343 -1.99 -12.63 16.46
C PRO A 343 -3.25 -13.45 16.18
N GLN A 344 -3.75 -14.13 17.22
CA GLN A 344 -5.05 -14.80 17.15
C GLN A 344 -6.09 -13.93 17.86
N LEU A 345 -7.22 -13.69 17.18
CA LEU A 345 -8.29 -12.83 17.67
C LEU A 345 -9.53 -13.69 17.95
N ASP A 346 -10.17 -13.43 19.07
CA ASP A 346 -11.48 -13.97 19.48
C ASP A 346 -12.62 -12.93 19.30
N TYR A 347 -12.34 -11.83 18.61
CA TYR A 347 -13.27 -10.74 18.30
C TYR A 347 -13.02 -10.22 16.87
N MET A 348 -13.94 -9.44 16.39
CA MET A 348 -13.80 -8.69 15.12
C MET A 348 -13.74 -7.20 15.38
N ILE A 349 -12.98 -6.49 14.57
CA ILE A 349 -12.99 -5.03 14.51
C ILE A 349 -13.68 -4.60 13.20
N CYS A 350 -14.66 -3.73 13.32
CA CYS A 350 -15.30 -3.09 12.18
C CYS A 350 -14.80 -1.65 12.03
N LYS A 351 -14.24 -1.32 10.87
CA LYS A 351 -13.93 0.04 10.46
C LYS A 351 -15.09 0.62 9.68
N ILE A 352 -15.58 1.76 10.10
CA ILE A 352 -16.67 2.50 9.44
C ILE A 352 -16.15 3.87 9.03
N PRO A 353 -16.16 4.24 7.74
CA PRO A 353 -15.76 5.55 7.28
C PRO A 353 -16.66 6.66 7.83
N ARG A 354 -16.09 7.83 8.01
CA ARG A 354 -16.82 9.05 8.35
C ARG A 354 -16.73 10.04 7.18
N TRP A 355 -17.86 10.54 6.74
CA TRP A 355 -17.95 11.52 5.66
C TRP A 355 -18.36 12.90 6.19
N ASP A 356 -17.77 13.93 5.59
CA ASP A 356 -18.19 15.32 5.69
C ASP A 356 -18.20 15.91 4.27
N LEU A 357 -19.23 15.57 3.51
CA LEU A 357 -19.36 15.93 2.10
C LEU A 357 -19.50 17.44 1.87
N THR A 358 -19.73 18.22 2.92
CA THR A 358 -19.75 19.69 2.83
C THR A 358 -18.38 20.28 2.52
N LYS A 359 -17.30 19.53 2.82
CA LYS A 359 -15.91 19.92 2.52
C LYS A 359 -15.53 19.72 1.06
N PHE A 360 -16.35 19.06 0.26
CA PHE A 360 -16.09 18.71 -1.12
C PHE A 360 -17.16 19.31 -2.03
N ALA A 361 -16.92 20.52 -2.54
CA ALA A 361 -17.85 21.17 -3.46
C ALA A 361 -17.91 20.43 -4.81
N GLY A 362 -19.13 20.18 -5.30
CA GLY A 362 -19.35 19.62 -6.63
C GLY A 362 -19.02 18.14 -6.83
N VAL A 363 -18.77 17.38 -5.75
CA VAL A 363 -18.53 15.93 -5.85
C VAL A 363 -19.78 15.11 -5.71
N SER A 364 -19.82 13.95 -6.37
CA SER A 364 -20.88 12.95 -6.22
C SER A 364 -20.97 12.49 -4.76
N ARG A 365 -22.19 12.29 -4.27
CA ARG A 365 -22.46 11.70 -2.95
C ARG A 365 -22.38 10.17 -2.94
N LEU A 366 -22.27 9.55 -4.10
CA LEU A 366 -22.12 8.10 -4.21
C LEU A 366 -20.68 7.73 -3.87
N ILE A 367 -20.49 6.69 -3.05
CA ILE A 367 -19.17 6.08 -2.82
C ILE A 367 -18.66 5.46 -4.12
N GLY A 368 -17.35 5.40 -4.27
CA GLY A 368 -16.70 4.90 -5.49
C GLY A 368 -15.20 4.82 -5.36
N SER A 369 -14.48 4.89 -6.47
CA SER A 369 -13.03 4.78 -6.52
C SER A 369 -12.28 5.99 -5.93
N SER A 370 -12.95 7.12 -5.72
CA SER A 370 -12.35 8.34 -5.17
C SER A 370 -12.65 8.47 -3.68
N MET A 371 -11.61 8.65 -2.86
CA MET A 371 -11.76 8.87 -1.43
C MET A 371 -12.37 10.23 -1.10
N LYS A 372 -13.46 10.23 -0.33
CA LYS A 372 -14.19 11.39 0.19
C LYS A 372 -14.39 11.35 1.70
N SER A 373 -14.10 10.22 2.33
CA SER A 373 -14.10 10.09 3.78
C SER A 373 -13.08 11.04 4.40
N VAL A 374 -13.40 11.59 5.57
CA VAL A 374 -12.59 12.56 6.31
C VAL A 374 -11.99 11.95 7.59
N GLY A 375 -12.30 10.70 7.85
CA GLY A 375 -11.86 9.92 9.00
C GLY A 375 -12.59 8.60 9.08
N GLU A 376 -12.34 7.85 10.15
CA GLU A 376 -12.93 6.54 10.37
C GLU A 376 -13.13 6.24 11.85
N ILE A 377 -14.00 5.29 12.14
CA ILE A 377 -14.27 4.79 13.48
C ILE A 377 -14.01 3.29 13.48
N HIS A 378 -13.25 2.81 14.47
CA HIS A 378 -13.03 1.39 14.69
C HIS A 378 -13.82 0.93 15.90
N ARG A 379 -14.63 -0.12 15.73
CA ARG A 379 -15.43 -0.70 16.80
C ARG A 379 -15.21 -2.21 16.91
N PRO A 380 -14.93 -2.73 18.12
CA PRO A 380 -14.95 -4.17 18.34
C PRO A 380 -16.39 -4.69 18.27
N LEU A 381 -16.54 -5.88 17.68
CA LEU A 381 -17.75 -6.68 17.65
C LEU A 381 -17.45 -7.98 18.37
N PHE A 382 -18.18 -8.26 19.46
CA PHE A 382 -18.03 -9.45 20.29
C PHE A 382 -19.13 -10.45 19.99
#